data_b77dec52460c20f6c929b73533367df4
#
_entry.id   b77dec52460c20f6c929b73533367df4
#
_cell.length_a   1.000
_cell.length_b   1.000
_cell.length_c   1.000
_cell.angle_alpha   90.00
_cell.angle_beta   90.00
_cell.angle_gamma   90.00
#
_symmetry.space_group_name_H-M   'P 1'
#
loop_
_entity.id
_entity.type
_entity.pdbx_description
1 polymer ?
#
loop_
_entity_poly.entity_id
_entity_poly.type
_entity_poly.pdbx_seq_one_letter_code
_entity_poly.pdbx_strand_id
1 'polypeptide(L)'
;MATKKTSQAGKPAVIGRLMPAMRRSSAAGVLHGQAIARKVGVNSSDLECLDLILLNGPSTAGEIARRTGLTSGAVTGLIDRLERLGLVERTADANDRRKVLVRVREDKIGPIGALFSPLEKSIGAILAGYSREELRTLLDFFERSGEVLLARVAELNDGK
;
A
#
# COMPACT_ATOMS: atom_id res chain seq x y z
N MET A 1 -0.42 29.43 -10.61
CA MET A 1 0.76 30.26 -10.31
C MET A 1 0.97 30.35 -8.82
N ALA A 2 1.66 29.38 -8.20
CA ALA A 2 2.04 29.45 -6.78
C ALA A 2 3.19 28.47 -6.46
N THR A 3 4.35 28.67 -7.07
CA THR A 3 5.53 27.81 -6.82
C THR A 3 6.81 28.63 -6.94
N LYS A 4 7.06 29.54 -5.99
CA LYS A 4 8.40 30.19 -5.89
C LYS A 4 8.70 30.84 -4.53
N LYS A 5 8.31 30.23 -3.41
CA LYS A 5 8.64 30.76 -2.07
C LYS A 5 9.34 29.76 -1.12
N THR A 6 9.85 28.62 -1.62
CA THR A 6 10.47 27.60 -0.77
C THR A 6 12.00 27.70 -0.72
N SER A 7 12.61 28.59 -1.50
CA SER A 7 14.06 28.66 -1.72
C SER A 7 14.87 29.38 -0.62
N GLN A 8 14.26 29.90 0.44
CA GLN A 8 15.01 30.63 1.52
C GLN A 8 14.85 30.02 2.93
N ALA A 9 14.07 28.98 3.09
CA ALA A 9 13.91 28.34 4.39
C ALA A 9 15.07 27.37 4.64
N GLY A 10 15.76 27.50 5.78
CA GLY A 10 16.80 26.55 6.18
C GLY A 10 16.25 25.12 6.29
N LYS A 11 17.11 24.12 6.11
CA LYS A 11 16.76 22.67 6.15
C LYS A 11 15.81 22.30 7.28
N PRO A 12 16.00 22.76 8.57
CA PRO A 12 15.06 22.43 9.66
C PRO A 12 13.64 22.95 9.41
N ALA A 13 13.48 24.13 8.84
CA ALA A 13 12.17 24.71 8.56
C ALA A 13 11.43 23.94 7.45
N VAL A 14 12.17 23.44 6.45
CA VAL A 14 11.59 22.56 5.40
C VAL A 14 11.14 21.24 5.99
N ILE A 15 11.97 20.59 6.82
CA ILE A 15 11.61 19.34 7.52
C ILE A 15 10.37 19.57 8.40
N GLY A 16 10.31 20.67 9.16
CA GLY A 16 9.17 21.02 9.99
C GLY A 16 7.85 21.16 9.24
N ARG A 17 7.90 21.54 7.95
CA ARG A 17 6.73 21.60 7.06
C ARG A 17 6.43 20.25 6.41
N LEU A 18 7.45 19.46 6.12
CA LEU A 18 7.33 18.17 5.45
C LEU A 18 6.59 17.15 6.35
N MET A 19 6.95 17.04 7.62
CA MET A 19 6.34 16.10 8.55
C MET A 19 4.79 16.21 8.66
N PRO A 20 4.21 17.40 8.87
CA PRO A 20 2.75 17.55 8.82
C PRO A 20 2.14 17.27 7.46
N ALA A 21 2.85 17.58 6.36
CA ALA A 21 2.37 17.29 5.01
C ALA A 21 2.28 15.78 4.77
N MET A 22 3.30 15.02 5.16
CA MET A 22 3.30 13.55 5.11
C MET A 22 2.14 12.96 5.91
N ARG A 23 1.92 13.43 7.15
CA ARG A 23 0.79 12.97 7.98
C ARG A 23 -0.56 13.22 7.31
N ARG A 24 -0.76 14.39 6.72
CA ARG A 24 -2.00 14.71 5.99
C ARG A 24 -2.17 13.82 4.75
N SER A 25 -1.11 13.61 3.99
CA SER A 25 -1.14 12.75 2.80
C SER A 25 -1.47 11.30 3.18
N SER A 26 -0.83 10.78 4.23
CA SER A 26 -1.11 9.44 4.75
C SER A 26 -2.58 9.29 5.19
N ALA A 27 -3.09 10.25 5.97
CA ALA A 27 -4.50 10.25 6.40
C ALA A 27 -5.48 10.31 5.21
N ALA A 28 -5.19 11.14 4.20
CA ALA A 28 -6.00 11.21 2.99
C ALA A 28 -5.98 9.89 2.20
N GLY A 29 -4.82 9.22 2.11
CA GLY A 29 -4.69 7.90 1.49
C GLY A 29 -5.55 6.85 2.20
N VAL A 30 -5.53 6.80 3.53
CA VAL A 30 -6.38 5.91 4.33
C VAL A 30 -7.87 6.18 4.04
N LEU A 31 -8.30 7.44 4.05
CA LEU A 31 -9.71 7.80 3.75
C LEU A 31 -10.11 7.41 2.33
N HIS A 32 -9.23 7.58 1.35
CA HIS A 32 -9.46 7.18 -0.03
C HIS A 32 -9.61 5.65 -0.14
N GLY A 33 -8.70 4.87 0.46
CA GLY A 33 -8.78 3.41 0.50
C GLY A 33 -10.07 2.92 1.16
N GLN A 34 -10.49 3.53 2.29
CA GLN A 34 -11.75 3.22 2.95
C GLN A 34 -12.97 3.51 2.06
N ALA A 35 -12.95 4.60 1.29
CA ALA A 35 -14.03 4.92 0.36
C ALA A 35 -14.15 3.89 -0.76
N ILE A 36 -13.03 3.44 -1.30
CA ILE A 36 -13.00 2.37 -2.31
C ILE A 36 -13.46 1.04 -1.70
N ALA A 37 -12.96 0.65 -0.53
CA ALA A 37 -13.34 -0.57 0.17
C ALA A 37 -14.86 -0.66 0.36
N ARG A 38 -15.50 0.42 0.82
CA ARG A 38 -16.96 0.50 0.94
C ARG A 38 -17.66 0.31 -0.41
N LYS A 39 -17.12 0.89 -1.49
CA LYS A 39 -17.72 0.80 -2.83
C LYS A 39 -17.59 -0.59 -3.43
N VAL A 40 -16.54 -1.31 -3.10
CA VAL A 40 -16.27 -2.69 -3.53
C VAL A 40 -16.98 -3.73 -2.66
N GLY A 41 -17.42 -3.34 -1.46
CA GLY A 41 -18.07 -4.27 -0.51
C GLY A 41 -17.08 -5.11 0.30
N VAL A 42 -15.84 -4.62 0.47
CA VAL A 42 -14.81 -5.22 1.34
C VAL A 42 -14.52 -4.29 2.51
N ASN A 43 -13.85 -4.80 3.55
CA ASN A 43 -13.30 -3.91 4.58
C ASN A 43 -11.92 -3.36 4.15
N SER A 44 -11.46 -2.29 4.82
CA SER A 44 -10.19 -1.64 4.46
C SER A 44 -8.99 -2.59 4.56
N SER A 45 -8.94 -3.44 5.58
CA SER A 45 -7.84 -4.38 5.76
C SER A 45 -7.78 -5.43 4.64
N ASP A 46 -8.95 -5.84 4.12
CA ASP A 46 -9.03 -6.76 2.98
C ASP A 46 -8.49 -6.10 1.71
N LEU A 47 -8.84 -4.82 1.48
CA LEU A 47 -8.34 -4.06 0.34
C LEU A 47 -6.83 -3.81 0.42
N GLU A 48 -6.32 -3.42 1.59
CA GLU A 48 -4.89 -3.23 1.85
C GLU A 48 -4.10 -4.53 1.64
N CYS A 49 -4.66 -5.65 2.08
CA CYS A 49 -4.03 -6.96 1.88
C CYS A 49 -4.02 -7.38 0.41
N LEU A 50 -5.12 -7.13 -0.32
CA LEU A 50 -5.20 -7.37 -1.76
C LEU A 50 -4.11 -6.57 -2.50
N ASP A 51 -3.93 -5.30 -2.14
CA ASP A 51 -2.91 -4.42 -2.71
C ASP A 51 -1.48 -4.92 -2.39
N LEU A 52 -1.23 -5.36 -1.16
CA LEU A 52 0.06 -5.96 -0.78
C LEU A 52 0.36 -7.24 -1.57
N ILE A 53 -0.63 -8.10 -1.84
CA ILE A 53 -0.44 -9.30 -2.66
C ILE A 53 -0.17 -8.90 -4.12
N LEU A 54 -0.87 -7.89 -4.62
CA LEU A 54 -0.68 -7.38 -5.99
C LEU A 54 0.74 -6.83 -6.19
N LEU A 55 1.23 -6.02 -5.24
CA LEU A 55 2.55 -5.38 -5.30
C LEU A 55 3.71 -6.38 -5.13
N ASN A 56 3.54 -7.42 -4.32
CA ASN A 56 4.62 -8.35 -3.99
C ASN A 56 4.53 -9.68 -4.76
N GLY A 57 3.48 -9.89 -5.54
CA GLY A 57 3.19 -11.15 -6.21
C GLY A 57 2.62 -12.23 -5.28
N PRO A 58 2.43 -13.45 -5.81
CA PRO A 58 1.88 -14.56 -5.05
C PRO A 58 2.64 -14.80 -3.75
N SER A 59 1.92 -14.91 -2.63
CA SER A 59 2.49 -14.95 -1.29
C SER A 59 1.80 -16.02 -0.44
N THR A 60 2.53 -16.67 0.46
CA THR A 60 1.93 -17.57 1.46
C THR A 60 1.17 -16.77 2.53
N ALA A 61 0.20 -17.41 3.21
CA ALA A 61 -0.51 -16.78 4.32
C ALA A 61 0.45 -16.30 5.44
N GLY A 62 1.54 -17.03 5.68
CA GLY A 62 2.57 -16.63 6.64
C GLY A 62 3.36 -15.39 6.22
N GLU A 63 3.64 -15.23 4.94
CA GLU A 63 4.28 -14.01 4.41
C GLU A 63 3.35 -12.81 4.50
N ILE A 64 2.07 -13.00 4.19
CA ILE A 64 1.04 -11.97 4.35
C ILE A 64 0.94 -11.54 5.82
N ALA A 65 0.89 -12.50 6.75
CA ALA A 65 0.85 -12.22 8.18
C ALA A 65 2.05 -11.37 8.65
N ARG A 66 3.26 -11.74 8.24
CA ARG A 66 4.47 -10.96 8.59
C ARG A 66 4.44 -9.53 8.04
N ARG A 67 3.96 -9.34 6.80
CA ARG A 67 3.92 -8.02 6.16
C ARG A 67 2.82 -7.12 6.72
N THR A 68 1.70 -7.70 7.13
CA THR A 68 0.55 -6.95 7.66
C THR A 68 0.58 -6.80 9.18
N GLY A 69 1.37 -7.62 9.88
CA GLY A 69 1.34 -7.71 11.34
C GLY A 69 0.04 -8.33 11.89
N LEU A 70 -0.77 -8.96 11.04
CA LEU A 70 -1.99 -9.64 11.45
C LEU A 70 -1.67 -11.03 12.00
N THR A 71 -2.53 -11.53 12.89
CA THR A 71 -2.44 -12.93 13.34
C THR A 71 -2.77 -13.90 12.22
N SER A 72 -2.24 -15.13 12.29
CA SER A 72 -2.52 -16.18 11.29
C SER A 72 -4.02 -16.43 11.09
N GLY A 73 -4.81 -16.41 12.16
CA GLY A 73 -6.26 -16.57 12.08
C GLY A 73 -6.94 -15.40 11.36
N ALA A 74 -6.50 -14.16 11.62
CA ALA A 74 -7.03 -12.97 10.94
C ALA A 74 -6.70 -13.02 9.44
N VAL A 75 -5.48 -13.42 9.08
CA VAL A 75 -5.06 -13.56 7.67
C VAL A 75 -5.86 -14.66 6.97
N THR A 76 -6.06 -15.81 7.61
CA THR A 76 -6.89 -16.88 7.03
C THR A 76 -8.31 -16.39 6.74
N GLY A 77 -8.96 -15.78 7.72
CA GLY A 77 -10.31 -15.23 7.53
C GLY A 77 -10.39 -14.12 6.46
N LEU A 78 -9.35 -13.31 6.33
CA LEU A 78 -9.20 -12.29 5.30
C LEU A 78 -9.08 -12.93 3.90
N ILE A 79 -8.20 -13.91 3.75
CA ILE A 79 -8.02 -14.63 2.48
C ILE A 79 -9.32 -15.34 2.08
N ASP A 80 -10.02 -15.99 3.02
CA ASP A 80 -11.30 -16.65 2.77
C ASP A 80 -12.38 -15.68 2.27
N ARG A 81 -12.41 -14.44 2.80
CA ARG A 81 -13.32 -13.39 2.31
C ARG A 81 -12.97 -12.95 0.89
N LEU A 82 -11.70 -12.67 0.62
CA LEU A 82 -11.23 -12.24 -0.70
C LEU A 82 -11.45 -13.36 -1.75
N GLU A 83 -11.23 -14.63 -1.37
CA GLU A 83 -11.45 -15.77 -2.24
C GLU A 83 -12.94 -15.97 -2.54
N ARG A 84 -13.82 -15.81 -1.55
CA ARG A 84 -15.28 -15.86 -1.73
C ARG A 84 -15.80 -14.77 -2.67
N LEU A 85 -15.14 -13.61 -2.68
CA LEU A 85 -15.41 -12.52 -3.63
C LEU A 85 -14.76 -12.76 -5.01
N GLY A 86 -13.97 -13.82 -5.16
CA GLY A 86 -13.26 -14.14 -6.38
C GLY A 86 -12.09 -13.20 -6.70
N LEU A 87 -11.62 -12.43 -5.73
CA LEU A 87 -10.52 -11.46 -5.92
C LEU A 87 -9.13 -12.10 -5.80
N VAL A 88 -9.04 -13.18 -5.04
CA VAL A 88 -7.82 -14.00 -4.92
C VAL A 88 -8.16 -15.46 -5.12
N GLU A 89 -7.14 -16.28 -5.33
CA GLU A 89 -7.24 -17.73 -5.35
C GLU A 89 -6.02 -18.36 -4.66
N ARG A 90 -6.19 -19.57 -4.15
CA ARG A 90 -5.12 -20.39 -3.60
C ARG A 90 -4.58 -21.32 -4.67
N THR A 91 -3.26 -21.35 -4.85
CA THR A 91 -2.57 -22.22 -5.81
C THR A 91 -1.40 -22.93 -5.13
N ALA A 92 -1.07 -24.14 -5.60
CA ALA A 92 0.17 -24.79 -5.16
C ALA A 92 1.39 -24.02 -5.73
N ASP A 93 2.46 -23.92 -4.94
CA ASP A 93 3.73 -23.39 -5.43
C ASP A 93 4.34 -24.38 -6.44
N ALA A 94 4.82 -23.87 -7.56
CA ALA A 94 5.43 -24.69 -8.60
C ALA A 94 6.74 -25.38 -8.14
N ASN A 95 7.44 -24.78 -7.18
CA ASN A 95 8.74 -25.24 -6.68
C ASN A 95 8.64 -26.05 -5.39
N ASP A 96 7.58 -25.85 -4.60
CA ASP A 96 7.33 -26.59 -3.35
C ASP A 96 5.84 -26.86 -3.17
N ARG A 97 5.40 -28.06 -3.57
CA ARG A 97 3.98 -28.46 -3.52
C ARG A 97 3.37 -28.46 -2.10
N ARG A 98 4.18 -28.35 -1.06
CA ARG A 98 3.70 -28.20 0.32
C ARG A 98 3.28 -26.77 0.65
N LYS A 99 3.69 -25.81 -0.18
CA LYS A 99 3.31 -24.41 -0.02
C LYS A 99 2.05 -24.09 -0.82
N VAL A 100 1.16 -23.35 -0.18
CA VAL A 100 -0.03 -22.77 -0.80
C VAL A 100 0.22 -21.27 -0.91
N LEU A 101 0.17 -20.79 -2.15
CA LEU A 101 0.28 -19.37 -2.48
C LEU A 101 -1.11 -18.77 -2.67
N VAL A 102 -1.28 -17.57 -2.20
CA VAL A 102 -2.43 -16.71 -2.48
C VAL A 102 -2.01 -15.74 -3.57
N ARG A 103 -2.72 -15.72 -4.66
CA ARG A 103 -2.51 -14.78 -5.77
C ARG A 103 -3.77 -14.00 -6.10
N VAL A 104 -3.58 -12.79 -6.58
CA VAL A 104 -4.67 -11.94 -7.06
C VAL A 104 -5.18 -12.48 -8.39
N ARG A 105 -6.48 -12.47 -8.59
CA ARG A 105 -7.11 -12.79 -9.86
C ARG A 105 -7.19 -11.53 -10.72
N GLU A 106 -6.23 -11.38 -11.63
CA GLU A 106 -6.09 -10.19 -12.48
C GLU A 106 -7.33 -9.92 -13.34
N ASP A 107 -8.05 -10.99 -13.75
CA ASP A 107 -9.31 -10.89 -14.49
C ASP A 107 -10.46 -10.26 -13.69
N LYS A 108 -10.34 -10.19 -12.36
CA LYS A 108 -11.37 -9.71 -11.43
C LYS A 108 -11.07 -8.35 -10.81
N ILE A 109 -9.82 -7.94 -10.76
CA ILE A 109 -9.43 -6.67 -10.10
C ILE A 109 -9.57 -5.43 -10.99
N GLY A 110 -9.79 -5.58 -12.29
CA GLY A 110 -9.95 -4.45 -13.22
C GLY A 110 -10.95 -3.38 -12.75
N PRO A 111 -12.16 -3.74 -12.28
CA PRO A 111 -13.11 -2.77 -11.73
C PRO A 111 -12.60 -2.04 -10.46
N ILE A 112 -11.80 -2.70 -9.63
CA ILE A 112 -11.18 -2.09 -8.44
C ILE A 112 -10.09 -1.13 -8.88
N GLY A 113 -9.20 -1.54 -9.79
CA GLY A 113 -8.15 -0.68 -10.35
C GLY A 113 -8.73 0.57 -11.01
N ALA A 114 -9.87 0.46 -11.68
CA ALA A 114 -10.56 1.62 -12.27
C ALA A 114 -10.96 2.68 -11.23
N LEU A 115 -11.16 2.32 -9.96
CA LEU A 115 -11.45 3.27 -8.88
C LEU A 115 -10.19 4.03 -8.40
N PHE A 116 -9.00 3.43 -8.53
CA PHE A 116 -7.72 4.08 -8.22
C PHE A 116 -7.20 4.96 -9.36
N SER A 117 -7.50 4.62 -10.61
CA SER A 117 -6.99 5.28 -11.82
C SER A 117 -7.13 6.83 -11.83
N PRO A 118 -8.24 7.45 -11.37
CA PRO A 118 -8.33 8.91 -11.33
C PRO A 118 -7.30 9.55 -10.41
N LEU A 119 -7.04 8.94 -9.24
CA LEU A 119 -6.01 9.41 -8.31
C LEU A 119 -4.61 9.23 -8.91
N GLU A 120 -4.32 8.06 -9.50
CA GLU A 120 -3.04 7.79 -10.16
C GLU A 120 -2.74 8.80 -11.26
N LYS A 121 -3.72 9.12 -12.11
CA LYS A 121 -3.57 10.16 -13.14
C LYS A 121 -3.28 11.53 -12.54
N SER A 122 -3.95 11.89 -11.45
CA SER A 122 -3.75 13.19 -10.80
C SER A 122 -2.37 13.27 -10.14
N ILE A 123 -1.93 12.22 -9.46
CA ILE A 123 -0.58 12.12 -8.89
C ILE A 123 0.47 12.10 -10.00
N GLY A 124 0.25 11.33 -11.07
CA GLY A 124 1.13 11.30 -12.23
C GLY A 124 1.33 12.67 -12.86
N ALA A 125 0.28 13.47 -12.96
CA ALA A 125 0.36 14.85 -13.45
C ALA A 125 1.20 15.75 -12.53
N ILE A 126 1.16 15.55 -11.21
CA ILE A 126 2.02 16.25 -10.26
C ILE A 126 3.48 15.81 -10.47
N LEU A 127 3.72 14.49 -10.55
CA LEU A 127 5.06 13.93 -10.73
C LEU A 127 5.71 14.36 -12.04
N ALA A 128 4.94 14.56 -13.11
CA ALA A 128 5.44 15.05 -14.40
C ALA A 128 6.06 16.46 -14.31
N GLY A 129 5.76 17.23 -13.27
CA GLY A 129 6.36 18.55 -13.01
C GLY A 129 7.74 18.50 -12.34
N TYR A 130 8.21 17.32 -11.91
CA TYR A 130 9.51 17.14 -11.27
C TYR A 130 10.57 16.68 -12.27
N SER A 131 11.81 17.11 -12.07
CA SER A 131 12.97 16.60 -12.79
C SER A 131 13.25 15.13 -12.44
N ARG A 132 14.01 14.44 -13.27
CA ARG A 132 14.43 13.06 -13.02
C ARG A 132 15.19 12.90 -11.69
N GLU A 133 15.98 13.88 -11.30
CA GLU A 133 16.77 13.88 -10.06
C GLU A 133 15.85 14.04 -8.84
N GLU A 134 14.89 14.97 -8.91
CA GLU A 134 13.89 15.13 -7.86
C GLU A 134 13.02 13.88 -7.69
N LEU A 135 12.62 13.25 -8.80
CA LEU A 135 11.87 11.99 -8.75
C LEU A 135 12.67 10.85 -8.09
N ARG A 136 14.00 10.76 -8.36
CA ARG A 136 14.87 9.79 -7.67
C ARG A 136 14.96 10.05 -6.17
N THR A 137 15.04 11.31 -5.76
CA THR A 137 15.03 11.70 -4.36
C THR A 137 13.71 11.34 -3.67
N LEU A 138 12.59 11.55 -4.35
CA LEU A 138 11.28 11.15 -3.85
C LEU A 138 11.15 9.63 -3.74
N LEU A 139 11.62 8.89 -4.73
CA LEU A 139 11.62 7.43 -4.73
C LEU A 139 12.41 6.87 -3.54
N ASP A 140 13.68 7.28 -3.38
CA ASP A 140 14.54 6.89 -2.25
C ASP A 140 13.88 7.21 -0.89
N PHE A 141 13.27 8.39 -0.79
CA PHE A 141 12.57 8.79 0.42
C PHE A 141 11.38 7.87 0.73
N PHE A 142 10.53 7.55 -0.25
CA PHE A 142 9.35 6.70 -0.05
C PHE A 142 9.73 5.25 0.23
N GLU A 143 10.73 4.70 -0.45
CA GLU A 143 11.24 3.34 -0.19
C GLU A 143 11.75 3.23 1.26
N ARG A 144 12.65 4.10 1.68
CA ARG A 144 13.23 4.09 3.03
C ARG A 144 12.21 4.39 4.13
N SER A 145 11.29 5.32 3.89
CA SER A 145 10.23 5.61 4.86
C SER A 145 9.24 4.47 5.00
N GLY A 146 8.96 3.73 3.92
CA GLY A 146 8.16 2.52 3.93
C GLY A 146 8.79 1.43 4.81
N GLU A 147 10.09 1.18 4.66
CA GLU A 147 10.83 0.22 5.50
C GLU A 147 10.76 0.58 6.99
N VAL A 148 10.97 1.86 7.32
CA VAL A 148 10.88 2.35 8.71
C VAL A 148 9.48 2.16 9.29
N LEU A 149 8.44 2.44 8.51
CA LEU A 149 7.05 2.24 8.95
C LEU A 149 6.74 0.77 9.20
N LEU A 150 7.15 -0.13 8.31
CA LEU A 150 6.91 -1.57 8.47
C LEU A 150 7.69 -2.13 9.67
N ALA A 151 8.94 -1.72 9.88
CA ALA A 151 9.71 -2.10 11.06
C ALA A 151 9.01 -1.66 12.35
N ARG A 152 8.48 -0.43 12.37
CA ARG A 152 7.75 0.09 13.55
C ARG A 152 6.45 -0.65 13.82
N VAL A 153 5.73 -1.06 12.77
CA VAL A 153 4.52 -1.92 12.90
C VAL A 153 4.89 -3.26 13.53
N ALA A 154 5.98 -3.89 13.09
CA ALA A 154 6.46 -5.14 13.67
C ALA A 154 6.76 -4.99 15.17
N GLU A 155 7.55 -3.98 15.56
CA GLU A 155 7.87 -3.70 16.97
C GLU A 155 6.62 -3.50 17.84
N LEU A 156 5.60 -2.80 17.33
CA LEU A 156 4.35 -2.57 18.06
C LEU A 156 3.52 -3.86 18.23
N ASN A 157 3.66 -4.81 17.31
CA ASN A 157 2.96 -6.08 17.37
C ASN A 157 3.69 -7.12 18.25
N ASP A 158 5.04 -7.08 18.28
CA ASP A 158 5.86 -8.00 19.08
C ASP A 158 5.84 -7.65 20.59
N GLY A 159 5.48 -6.43 20.92
CA GLY A 159 5.41 -5.93 22.32
C GLY A 159 4.13 -6.29 23.10
N LYS A 160 3.39 -7.32 22.65
CA LYS A 160 2.16 -7.82 23.30
C LYS A 160 2.41 -9.10 24.06
#